data_526c085dae64177073c730573077b8f7
#
_entry.id   526c085dae64177073c730573077b8f7
#
_cell.length_a   1.000
_cell.length_b   1.000
_cell.length_c   1.000
_cell.angle_alpha   90.00
_cell.angle_beta   90.00
_cell.angle_gamma   90.00
#
_symmetry.space_group_name_H-M   'P 1'
#
loop_
_entity.id
_entity.type
_entity.pdbx_description
1 polymer ?
#
loop_
_entity_poly.entity_id
_entity_poly.type
_entity_poly.pdbx_seq_one_letter_code
_entity_poly.pdbx_strand_id
1 'polypeptide(L)'
;EFISLDGVIQAPGGPDEDPSGEFRFGGWQVPYKDEAIGRAVLDLFSQPFELLLGRRTYDIWAAYWPRIGADSPSHPIAGPFNSVRKHVATHRPDTLDWQNSHALAGDLGGRLAAVRQCPQLDRHRSAGL
;
A
#
# COMPACT_ATOMS: atom_id res chain seq x y z
N GLU A 1 0.53 -7.31 -2.60
CA GLU A 1 0.15 -6.87 -3.95
C GLU A 1 -0.72 -7.93 -4.62
N PHE A 2 -1.76 -7.51 -5.36
CA PHE A 2 -2.56 -8.44 -6.16
C PHE A 2 -1.94 -8.57 -7.54
N ILE A 3 -1.81 -9.80 -8.02
CA ILE A 3 -1.27 -10.11 -9.35
C ILE A 3 -2.13 -11.18 -9.99
N SER A 4 -2.49 -11.00 -11.26
CA SER A 4 -3.19 -12.03 -12.04
C SER A 4 -2.25 -13.15 -12.50
N LEU A 5 -2.79 -14.26 -12.98
CA LEU A 5 -1.97 -15.40 -13.44
C LEU A 5 -1.07 -15.06 -14.63
N ASP A 6 -1.43 -14.07 -15.43
CA ASP A 6 -0.65 -13.55 -16.55
C ASP A 6 0.22 -12.33 -16.18
N GLY A 7 0.32 -12.00 -14.88
CA GLY A 7 1.26 -11.01 -14.36
C GLY A 7 0.75 -9.58 -14.32
N VAL A 8 -0.55 -9.33 -14.52
CA VAL A 8 -1.14 -7.99 -14.42
C VAL A 8 -1.25 -7.57 -12.95
N ILE A 9 -0.70 -6.39 -12.63
CA ILE A 9 -0.77 -5.76 -11.30
C ILE A 9 -1.50 -4.41 -11.32
N GLN A 10 -1.86 -3.91 -12.51
CA GLN A 10 -2.47 -2.60 -12.70
C GLN A 10 -3.93 -2.61 -12.27
N ALA A 11 -4.37 -1.58 -11.54
CA ALA A 11 -5.76 -1.28 -11.17
C ALA A 11 -6.59 -2.49 -10.65
N PRO A 12 -6.14 -3.26 -9.67
CA PRO A 12 -6.89 -4.43 -9.20
C PRO A 12 -8.19 -4.06 -8.47
N GLY A 13 -8.24 -2.92 -7.81
CA GLY A 13 -9.27 -2.58 -6.82
C GLY A 13 -10.48 -1.80 -7.36
N GLY A 14 -10.35 -1.09 -8.47
CA GLY A 14 -11.45 -0.32 -9.04
C GLY A 14 -11.32 -0.05 -10.53
N PRO A 15 -12.44 0.19 -11.23
CA PRO A 15 -12.44 0.39 -12.68
C PRO A 15 -11.63 1.63 -13.13
N ASP A 16 -11.61 2.66 -12.29
CA ASP A 16 -10.95 3.94 -12.60
C ASP A 16 -9.67 4.13 -11.77
N GLU A 17 -9.16 3.08 -11.11
CA GLU A 17 -7.99 3.17 -10.22
C GLU A 17 -6.72 3.60 -10.97
N ASP A 18 -6.46 3.01 -12.13
CA ASP A 18 -5.37 3.38 -13.01
C ASP A 18 -5.68 3.10 -14.49
N PRO A 19 -6.26 4.07 -15.22
CA PRO A 19 -6.60 3.91 -16.63
C PRO A 19 -5.41 4.15 -17.57
N SER A 20 -4.20 4.33 -17.08
CA SER A 20 -3.03 4.61 -17.91
C SER A 20 -2.75 3.50 -18.92
N GLY A 21 -2.21 3.87 -20.07
CA GLY A 21 -1.97 2.93 -21.17
C GLY A 21 -3.26 2.33 -21.75
N GLU A 22 -4.39 3.05 -21.62
CA GLU A 22 -5.72 2.61 -22.09
C GLU A 22 -6.17 1.28 -21.44
N PHE A 23 -5.72 1.00 -20.23
CA PHE A 23 -6.09 -0.22 -19.51
C PHE A 23 -7.57 -0.22 -19.16
N ARG A 24 -8.31 -1.23 -19.67
CA ARG A 24 -9.78 -1.32 -19.59
C ARG A 24 -10.29 -2.35 -18.59
N PHE A 25 -9.39 -3.05 -17.91
CA PHE A 25 -9.75 -4.14 -16.99
C PHE A 25 -9.63 -3.75 -15.52
N GLY A 26 -9.71 -2.46 -15.21
CA GLY A 26 -9.69 -1.98 -13.83
C GLY A 26 -10.75 -2.65 -12.97
N GLY A 27 -10.41 -2.93 -11.71
CA GLY A 27 -11.28 -3.66 -10.78
C GLY A 27 -11.33 -5.18 -11.00
N TRP A 28 -10.43 -5.74 -11.80
CA TRP A 28 -10.44 -7.17 -12.15
C TRP A 28 -10.40 -8.10 -10.95
N GLN A 29 -9.86 -7.67 -9.81
CA GLN A 29 -9.80 -8.48 -8.60
C GLN A 29 -11.13 -8.51 -7.83
N VAL A 30 -12.01 -7.52 -8.03
CA VAL A 30 -13.25 -7.37 -7.25
C VAL A 30 -14.17 -8.57 -7.31
N PRO A 31 -14.42 -9.20 -8.48
CA PRO A 31 -15.28 -10.39 -8.56
C PRO A 31 -14.76 -11.62 -7.81
N TYR A 32 -13.47 -11.64 -7.50
CA TYR A 32 -12.79 -12.77 -6.83
C TYR A 32 -12.58 -12.56 -5.33
N LYS A 33 -13.14 -11.49 -4.78
CA LYS A 33 -13.09 -11.25 -3.32
C LYS A 33 -13.92 -12.29 -2.61
N ASP A 34 -13.28 -13.01 -1.69
CA ASP A 34 -13.91 -13.94 -0.78
C ASP A 34 -13.41 -13.73 0.66
N GLU A 35 -14.00 -14.49 1.58
CA GLU A 35 -13.66 -14.39 3.00
C GLU A 35 -12.21 -14.84 3.28
N ALA A 36 -11.68 -15.81 2.53
CA ALA A 36 -10.30 -16.30 2.72
C ALA A 36 -9.29 -15.24 2.32
N ILE A 37 -9.50 -14.56 1.19
CA ILE A 37 -8.68 -13.41 0.76
C ILE A 37 -8.78 -12.29 1.79
N GLY A 38 -9.98 -11.98 2.26
CA GLY A 38 -10.20 -10.96 3.31
C GLY A 38 -9.40 -11.25 4.57
N ARG A 39 -9.46 -12.48 5.08
CA ARG A 39 -8.66 -12.92 6.25
C ARG A 39 -7.17 -12.79 5.99
N ALA A 40 -6.67 -13.29 4.87
CA ALA A 40 -5.25 -13.22 4.53
C ALA A 40 -4.72 -11.77 4.48
N VAL A 41 -5.53 -10.84 3.96
CA VAL A 41 -5.19 -9.42 3.93
C VAL A 41 -5.15 -8.83 5.34
N LEU A 42 -6.13 -9.12 6.19
CA LEU A 42 -6.16 -8.65 7.58
C LEU A 42 -5.00 -9.23 8.40
N ASP A 43 -4.69 -10.52 8.22
CA ASP A 43 -3.55 -11.16 8.89
C ASP A 43 -2.22 -10.51 8.49
N LEU A 44 -2.07 -10.14 7.21
CA LEU A 44 -0.88 -9.43 6.74
C LEU A 44 -0.67 -8.09 7.46
N PHE A 45 -1.76 -7.36 7.75
CA PHE A 45 -1.72 -6.07 8.42
C PHE A 45 -1.90 -6.13 9.95
N SER A 46 -2.00 -7.32 10.53
CA SER A 46 -2.05 -7.52 11.98
C SER A 46 -0.69 -7.30 12.67
N GLN A 47 0.40 -7.42 11.92
CA GLN A 47 1.76 -7.19 12.40
C GLN A 47 2.15 -5.73 12.23
N PRO A 48 3.08 -5.19 13.04
CA PRO A 48 3.63 -3.86 12.80
C PRO A 48 4.24 -3.74 11.40
N PHE A 49 3.85 -2.70 10.67
CA PHE A 49 4.36 -2.44 9.32
C PHE A 49 4.48 -0.94 9.04
N GLU A 50 5.21 -0.60 8.01
CA GLU A 50 5.25 0.71 7.37
C GLU A 50 4.98 0.54 5.88
N LEU A 51 4.49 1.58 5.22
CA LEU A 51 4.22 1.54 3.79
C LEU A 51 5.38 2.11 2.99
N LEU A 52 5.81 1.39 1.96
CA LEU A 52 6.73 1.86 0.94
C LEU A 52 5.97 1.99 -0.38
N LEU A 53 5.80 3.21 -0.84
CA LEU A 53 4.96 3.55 -1.97
C LEU A 53 5.75 4.25 -3.08
N GLY A 54 5.49 3.84 -4.31
CA GLY A 54 5.81 4.67 -5.47
C GLY A 54 4.84 5.86 -5.55
N ARG A 55 5.23 6.92 -6.24
CA ARG A 55 4.44 8.16 -6.35
C ARG A 55 3.02 7.94 -6.88
N ARG A 56 2.85 7.11 -7.91
CA ARG A 56 1.53 6.85 -8.50
C ARG A 56 0.60 6.15 -7.50
N THR A 57 1.07 5.08 -6.86
CA THR A 57 0.30 4.38 -5.82
C THR A 57 -0.05 5.32 -4.67
N TYR A 58 0.90 6.19 -4.27
CA TYR A 58 0.63 7.19 -3.26
C TYR A 58 -0.52 8.13 -3.66
N ASP A 59 -0.50 8.68 -4.87
CA ASP A 59 -1.53 9.61 -5.34
C ASP A 59 -2.93 8.97 -5.36
N ILE A 60 -3.03 7.71 -5.81
CA ILE A 60 -4.27 6.93 -5.82
C ILE A 60 -4.76 6.69 -4.38
N TRP A 61 -3.89 6.23 -3.52
CA TRP A 61 -4.25 5.83 -2.15
C TRP A 61 -4.53 7.03 -1.24
N ALA A 62 -3.81 8.12 -1.38
CA ALA A 62 -4.04 9.37 -0.65
C ALA A 62 -5.41 10.00 -1.00
N ALA A 63 -5.88 9.78 -2.21
CA ALA A 63 -7.22 10.21 -2.61
C ALA A 63 -8.34 9.30 -2.09
N TYR A 64 -8.06 8.08 -1.69
CA TYR A 64 -9.04 7.07 -1.31
C TYR A 64 -9.09 6.79 0.20
N TRP A 65 -7.99 6.30 0.79
CA TRP A 65 -7.97 5.79 2.16
C TRP A 65 -8.37 6.80 3.26
N PRO A 66 -7.98 8.09 3.18
CA PRO A 66 -8.40 9.08 4.18
C PRO A 66 -9.91 9.36 4.22
N ARG A 67 -10.62 8.99 3.14
CA ARG A 67 -12.08 9.21 3.03
C ARG A 67 -12.91 8.03 3.54
N ILE A 68 -12.28 6.92 3.88
CA ILE A 68 -12.98 5.74 4.40
C ILE A 68 -13.37 5.98 5.85
N GLY A 69 -14.67 6.11 6.10
CA GLY A 69 -15.25 6.31 7.43
C GLY A 69 -15.22 5.03 8.28
N ALA A 70 -15.45 5.21 9.58
CA ALA A 70 -15.45 4.11 10.57
C ALA A 70 -16.48 3.01 10.27
N ASP A 71 -17.60 3.36 9.66
CA ASP A 71 -18.69 2.42 9.34
C ASP A 71 -18.44 1.63 8.02
N SER A 72 -17.36 1.92 7.31
CA SER A 72 -17.05 1.24 6.06
C SER A 72 -16.50 -0.17 6.31
N PRO A 73 -16.91 -1.18 5.51
CA PRO A 73 -16.28 -2.51 5.53
C PRO A 73 -14.77 -2.49 5.27
N SER A 74 -14.26 -1.43 4.62
CA SER A 74 -12.83 -1.25 4.35
C SER A 74 -12.07 -0.57 5.52
N HIS A 75 -12.77 -0.15 6.58
CA HIS A 75 -12.16 0.53 7.73
C HIS A 75 -11.03 -0.28 8.42
N PRO A 76 -11.15 -1.62 8.58
CA PRO A 76 -10.07 -2.42 9.17
C PRO A 76 -8.73 -2.33 8.44
N ILE A 77 -8.73 -1.94 7.16
CA ILE A 77 -7.51 -1.66 6.38
C ILE A 77 -7.20 -0.16 6.40
N ALA A 78 -8.21 0.70 6.23
CA ALA A 78 -8.05 2.15 6.16
C ALA A 78 -7.47 2.74 7.46
N GLY A 79 -7.89 2.25 8.62
CA GLY A 79 -7.39 2.71 9.92
C GLY A 79 -5.87 2.54 10.03
N PRO A 80 -5.33 1.33 9.91
CA PRO A 80 -3.89 1.09 9.88
C PRO A 80 -3.17 1.91 8.81
N PHE A 81 -3.65 1.94 7.56
CA PHE A 81 -3.02 2.68 6.46
C PHE A 81 -2.94 4.18 6.74
N ASN A 82 -3.95 4.75 7.35
CA ASN A 82 -3.94 6.17 7.75
C ASN A 82 -2.96 6.43 8.89
N SER A 83 -2.76 5.48 9.82
CA SER A 83 -1.94 5.68 11.02
C SER A 83 -0.46 5.41 10.83
N VAL A 84 -0.08 4.41 10.00
CA VAL A 84 1.32 4.01 9.83
C VAL A 84 2.14 5.04 9.07
N ARG A 85 3.48 4.95 9.22
CA ARG A 85 4.44 5.73 8.44
C ARG A 85 4.44 5.28 6.99
N LYS A 86 4.52 6.24 6.08
CA LYS A 86 4.58 6.03 4.64
C LYS A 86 5.88 6.60 4.09
N HIS A 87 6.66 5.75 3.44
CA HIS A 87 7.86 6.13 2.71
C HIS A 87 7.51 6.23 1.22
N VAL A 88 7.63 7.42 0.64
CA VAL A 88 7.19 7.67 -0.73
C VAL A 88 8.36 7.98 -1.63
N ALA A 89 8.64 7.09 -2.59
CA ALA A 89 9.60 7.34 -3.65
C ALA A 89 9.02 8.39 -4.62
N THR A 90 9.53 9.63 -4.54
CA THR A 90 8.99 10.76 -5.31
C THR A 90 10.04 11.82 -5.58
N HIS A 91 9.89 12.51 -6.73
CA HIS A 91 10.62 13.74 -7.06
C HIS A 91 9.84 15.02 -6.67
N ARG A 92 8.65 14.89 -6.05
CA ARG A 92 7.77 15.99 -5.62
C ARG A 92 7.48 15.89 -4.12
N PRO A 93 8.47 16.11 -3.24
CA PRO A 93 8.33 15.91 -1.79
C PRO A 93 7.29 16.83 -1.15
N ASP A 94 7.14 18.05 -1.68
CA ASP A 94 6.29 19.11 -1.10
C ASP A 94 4.79 18.89 -1.32
N THR A 95 4.42 17.80 -2.01
CA THR A 95 3.01 17.48 -2.34
C THR A 95 2.53 16.18 -1.67
N LEU A 96 3.03 15.89 -0.47
CA LEU A 96 2.63 14.72 0.30
C LEU A 96 1.66 15.14 1.42
N ASP A 97 0.36 15.17 1.09
CA ASP A 97 -0.69 15.66 1.99
C ASP A 97 -1.30 14.57 2.91
N TRP A 98 -1.07 13.29 2.58
CA TRP A 98 -1.56 12.20 3.42
C TRP A 98 -0.71 12.10 4.68
N GLN A 99 -1.35 12.10 5.85
CA GLN A 99 -0.67 12.12 7.15
C GLN A 99 0.41 11.02 7.26
N ASN A 100 1.47 11.29 8.01
CA ASN A 100 2.61 10.39 8.24
C ASN A 100 3.38 9.98 6.97
N SER A 101 3.33 10.80 5.92
CA SER A 101 4.06 10.57 4.66
C SER A 101 5.41 11.27 4.68
N HIS A 102 6.44 10.55 4.24
CA HIS A 102 7.83 11.01 4.18
C HIS A 102 8.43 10.71 2.81
N ALA A 103 8.98 11.73 2.17
CA ALA A 103 9.61 11.56 0.87
C ALA A 103 10.94 10.80 0.98
N LEU A 104 11.15 9.85 0.09
CA LEU A 104 12.43 9.22 -0.20
C LEU A 104 13.04 9.92 -1.44
N ALA A 105 13.48 11.17 -1.27
CA ALA A 105 14.12 11.93 -2.33
C ALA A 105 15.65 11.71 -2.34
N GLY A 106 16.29 11.81 -3.51
CA GLY A 106 17.74 11.68 -3.67
C GLY A 106 18.22 10.24 -3.85
N ASP A 107 19.25 9.81 -3.12
CA ASP A 107 19.76 8.44 -3.18
C ASP A 107 18.72 7.44 -2.64
N LEU A 108 17.90 6.91 -3.55
CA LEU A 108 16.85 5.95 -3.22
C LEU A 108 17.44 4.66 -2.65
N GLY A 109 18.59 4.21 -3.16
CA GLY A 109 19.24 2.97 -2.74
C GLY A 109 19.67 3.00 -1.28
N GLY A 110 20.37 4.06 -0.87
CA GLY A 110 20.80 4.27 0.52
C GLY A 110 19.63 4.44 1.48
N ARG A 111 18.56 5.15 1.06
CA ARG A 111 17.37 5.35 1.89
C ARG A 111 16.53 4.08 2.04
N LEU A 112 16.42 3.26 1.00
CA LEU A 112 15.76 1.95 1.08
C LEU A 112 16.53 0.99 2.00
N ALA A 113 17.87 1.03 1.97
CA ALA A 113 18.68 0.27 2.91
C ALA A 113 18.43 0.68 4.36
N ALA A 114 18.29 1.98 4.64
CA ALA A 114 17.96 2.50 5.96
C ALA A 114 16.55 2.08 6.44
N VAL A 115 15.55 2.06 5.55
CA VAL A 115 14.19 1.56 5.86
C VAL A 115 14.21 0.07 6.21
N ARG A 116 15.00 -0.74 5.49
CA ARG A 116 15.17 -2.18 5.77
C ARG A 116 15.84 -2.47 7.11
N GLN A 117 16.64 -1.55 7.63
CA GLN A 117 17.32 -1.68 8.92
C GLN A 117 16.48 -1.19 10.12
N CYS A 118 15.23 -0.80 9.89
CA CYS A 118 14.33 -0.39 10.96
C CYS A 118 14.08 -1.60 11.89
N PRO A 119 14.37 -1.52 13.20
CA PRO A 119 14.37 -2.68 14.13
C PRO A 119 13.02 -3.40 14.27
N GLN A 120 11.95 -2.81 13.76
CA GLN A 120 10.61 -3.41 13.77
C GLN A 120 10.43 -4.51 12.71
N LEU A 121 11.23 -4.48 11.61
CA LEU A 121 11.18 -5.51 10.56
C LEU A 121 12.01 -6.75 10.88
N ASP A 122 13.00 -6.65 11.77
CA ASP A 122 13.91 -7.77 12.10
C ASP A 122 13.40 -8.72 13.20
N ARG A 123 12.34 -8.35 13.94
CA ARG A 123 11.86 -9.18 15.05
C ARG A 123 11.22 -10.52 14.64
N HIS A 124 10.91 -10.71 13.37
CA HIS A 124 10.28 -11.94 12.88
C HIS A 124 11.25 -12.97 12.29
N ARG A 125 12.54 -12.64 12.11
CA ARG A 125 13.54 -13.63 11.67
C ARG A 125 14.09 -14.51 12.78
N SER A 126 13.89 -14.15 14.03
CA SER A 126 14.51 -14.84 15.19
C SER A 126 13.58 -15.78 15.96
N ALA A 127 12.33 -15.95 15.55
CA ALA A 127 11.34 -16.78 16.25
C ALA A 127 11.06 -18.12 15.55
N GLY A 128 11.91 -18.54 14.62
CA GLY A 128 11.78 -19.79 13.85
C GLY A 128 13.05 -20.63 13.86
N LEU A 129 13.40 -21.18 15.01
CA LEU A 129 14.25 -22.38 15.17
C LEU A 129 13.70 -23.19 16.32
#